data_8fabe1ae47f7bc11f6eb2b8299cbf99e
#
_entry.id   8fabe1ae47f7bc11f6eb2b8299cbf99e
#
_cell.length_a   1.000
_cell.length_b   1.000
_cell.length_c   1.000
_cell.angle_alpha   90.00
_cell.angle_beta   90.00
_cell.angle_gamma   90.00
#
_symmetry.space_group_name_H-M   'P 1'
#
loop_
_entity.id
_entity.type
_entity.pdbx_description
1 polymer ?
#
loop_
_entity_poly.entity_id
_entity_poly.type
_entity_poly.pdbx_seq_one_letter_code
_entity_poly.pdbx_strand_id
1 'polypeptide(L)'
;MKTNFTVLFAIIIFSSVPFLRGDTFSFRADSMTGGKATGREITVLTGNAEVRSDKLLLQAERIEIQGSDNRFIDCIGNVRGMEEEKNILFQTDRLRYDRTLKIARLEGNSTLEDRKNEIVARSRFIEYNDSQEIAIFQISVRLFKDNLVCRSEYAIYRRQEKTLALSGFPVVYKKDDEFRANRIQVDLNTDDVAMEGDVKGSIIN
;
A
#
# COMPACT_ATOMS: atom_id res chain seq x y z
N MET A 1 -53.89 10.76 59.06
CA MET A 1 -52.45 10.75 58.83
C MET A 1 -52.25 10.05 57.48
N LYS A 2 -51.98 10.80 56.42
CA LYS A 2 -51.67 10.23 55.10
C LYS A 2 -50.17 10.37 54.84
N THR A 3 -49.47 9.26 54.80
CA THR A 3 -48.04 9.15 54.51
C THR A 3 -47.83 9.10 53.03
N ASN A 4 -47.26 10.17 52.45
CA ASN A 4 -46.84 10.20 51.05
C ASN A 4 -45.50 9.51 50.89
N PHE A 5 -45.51 8.42 50.10
CA PHE A 5 -44.30 7.66 49.71
C PHE A 5 -43.81 8.23 48.38
N THR A 6 -42.71 8.99 48.44
CA THR A 6 -42.08 9.55 47.23
C THR A 6 -41.09 8.51 46.70
N VAL A 7 -41.42 7.91 45.54
CA VAL A 7 -40.53 7.00 44.83
C VAL A 7 -39.55 7.84 44.00
N LEU A 8 -38.28 7.78 44.43
CA LEU A 8 -37.17 8.40 43.70
C LEU A 8 -36.74 7.48 42.55
N PHE A 9 -37.06 7.87 41.31
CA PHE A 9 -36.62 7.13 40.09
C PHE A 9 -35.21 7.56 39.75
N ALA A 10 -34.22 6.70 40.05
CA ALA A 10 -32.83 6.92 39.65
C ALA A 10 -32.68 6.56 38.16
N ILE A 11 -32.51 7.58 37.34
CA ILE A 11 -32.14 7.42 35.92
C ILE A 11 -30.66 7.02 35.85
N ILE A 12 -30.42 5.75 35.59
CA ILE A 12 -29.08 5.26 35.26
C ILE A 12 -28.80 5.64 33.80
N ILE A 13 -28.03 6.71 33.61
CA ILE A 13 -27.50 7.07 32.28
C ILE A 13 -26.38 6.03 31.95
N PHE A 14 -26.73 5.07 31.13
CA PHE A 14 -25.73 4.21 30.49
C PHE A 14 -24.95 5.06 29.51
N SER A 15 -23.81 5.62 29.93
CA SER A 15 -22.84 6.17 29.01
C SER A 15 -22.25 5.01 28.22
N SER A 16 -22.67 4.88 26.96
CA SER A 16 -22.03 4.00 25.98
C SER A 16 -20.64 4.51 25.72
N VAL A 17 -19.65 3.98 26.43
CA VAL A 17 -18.24 4.13 26.08
C VAL A 17 -18.09 3.49 24.71
N PRO A 18 -17.64 4.23 23.67
CA PRO A 18 -17.35 3.60 22.40
C PRO A 18 -16.18 2.61 22.66
N PHE A 19 -16.46 1.32 22.55
CA PHE A 19 -15.40 0.32 22.47
C PHE A 19 -14.57 0.69 21.24
N LEU A 20 -13.36 1.21 21.45
CA LEU A 20 -12.32 1.25 20.45
C LEU A 20 -12.04 -0.20 20.04
N ARG A 21 -12.67 -0.60 18.94
CA ARG A 21 -12.40 -1.89 18.31
C ARG A 21 -10.97 -1.80 17.78
N GLY A 22 -10.02 -2.36 18.50
CA GLY A 22 -8.68 -2.57 17.99
C GLY A 22 -8.76 -3.48 16.76
N ASP A 23 -8.00 -3.17 15.70
CA ASP A 23 -7.90 -4.02 14.51
C ASP A 23 -7.54 -5.44 14.93
N THR A 24 -8.39 -6.40 14.59
CA THR A 24 -8.15 -7.80 14.90
C THR A 24 -7.29 -8.41 13.81
N PHE A 25 -6.17 -9.03 14.21
CA PHE A 25 -5.35 -9.81 13.31
C PHE A 25 -5.61 -11.30 13.50
N SER A 26 -5.74 -12.01 12.41
CA SER A 26 -5.57 -13.45 12.37
C SER A 26 -4.26 -13.80 11.68
N PHE A 27 -3.64 -14.90 12.07
CA PHE A 27 -2.42 -15.36 11.41
C PHE A 27 -2.39 -16.88 11.31
N ARG A 28 -1.62 -17.38 10.35
CA ARG A 28 -1.35 -18.79 10.11
C ARG A 28 0.11 -18.95 9.69
N ALA A 29 0.78 -20.02 10.13
CA ALA A 29 2.12 -20.39 9.72
C ALA A 29 2.40 -21.87 10.08
N ASP A 30 3.48 -22.44 9.54
CA ASP A 30 3.95 -23.78 9.93
C ASP A 30 4.58 -23.76 11.33
N SER A 31 5.22 -22.66 11.71
CA SER A 31 5.75 -22.45 13.05
C SER A 31 5.65 -21.00 13.51
N MET A 32 5.53 -20.80 14.81
CA MET A 32 5.50 -19.50 15.47
C MET A 32 6.46 -19.47 16.64
N THR A 33 7.24 -18.42 16.74
CA THR A 33 8.01 -18.08 17.95
C THR A 33 7.67 -16.67 18.37
N GLY A 34 7.55 -16.44 19.68
CA GLY A 34 7.22 -15.13 20.22
C GLY A 34 7.90 -14.91 21.57
N GLY A 35 8.22 -13.67 21.88
CA GLY A 35 8.82 -13.28 23.16
C GLY A 35 8.29 -11.93 23.61
N LYS A 36 7.93 -11.85 24.90
CA LYS A 36 7.66 -10.59 25.61
C LYS A 36 8.84 -10.25 26.49
N ALA A 37 9.90 -9.68 25.92
CA ALA A 37 10.89 -8.99 26.73
C ALA A 37 10.46 -7.52 26.87
N THR A 38 10.63 -6.94 28.06
CA THR A 38 10.21 -5.56 28.37
C THR A 38 10.64 -4.58 27.26
N GLY A 39 9.68 -4.06 26.50
CA GLY A 39 9.88 -3.14 25.38
C GLY A 39 10.25 -3.78 24.04
N ARG A 40 10.26 -5.11 23.92
CA ARG A 40 10.49 -5.82 22.64
C ARG A 40 9.50 -6.97 22.50
N GLU A 41 8.30 -6.63 22.09
CA GLU A 41 7.34 -7.67 21.67
C GLU A 41 7.65 -8.04 20.24
N ILE A 42 8.02 -9.30 20.00
CA ILE A 42 8.32 -9.84 18.67
C ILE A 42 7.56 -11.14 18.51
N THR A 43 6.82 -11.24 17.41
CA THR A 43 6.20 -12.49 16.95
C THR A 43 6.78 -12.83 15.60
N VAL A 44 7.30 -14.02 15.41
CA VAL A 44 7.86 -14.52 14.17
C VAL A 44 7.05 -15.71 13.69
N LEU A 45 6.53 -15.61 12.50
CA LEU A 45 5.82 -16.65 11.76
C LEU A 45 6.73 -17.16 10.67
N THR A 46 6.88 -18.47 10.53
CA THR A 46 7.77 -19.08 9.52
C THR A 46 7.07 -20.24 8.83
N GLY A 47 7.25 -20.33 7.50
CA GLY A 47 6.68 -21.32 6.63
C GLY A 47 5.21 -21.02 6.32
N ASN A 48 4.90 -20.78 5.04
CA ASN A 48 3.54 -20.44 4.57
C ASN A 48 2.84 -19.41 5.46
N ALA A 49 3.61 -18.42 5.93
CA ALA A 49 3.13 -17.43 6.88
C ALA A 49 2.09 -16.52 6.23
N GLU A 50 0.97 -16.33 6.92
CA GLU A 50 -0.13 -15.46 6.52
C GLU A 50 -0.56 -14.59 7.70
N VAL A 51 -0.78 -13.32 7.44
CA VAL A 51 -1.38 -12.36 8.36
C VAL A 51 -2.55 -11.70 7.65
N ARG A 52 -3.70 -11.69 8.31
CA ARG A 52 -4.93 -11.10 7.78
C ARG A 52 -5.52 -10.13 8.79
N SER A 53 -5.90 -8.97 8.32
CA SER A 53 -6.80 -8.03 9.00
C SER A 53 -8.08 -7.84 8.16
N ASP A 54 -8.97 -6.96 8.59
CA ASP A 54 -10.22 -6.68 7.85
C ASP A 54 -9.97 -6.20 6.41
N LYS A 55 -8.81 -5.60 6.13
CA LYS A 55 -8.51 -4.95 4.84
C LYS A 55 -7.28 -5.50 4.14
N LEU A 56 -6.34 -6.05 4.89
CA LEU A 56 -5.02 -6.41 4.40
C LEU A 56 -4.76 -7.91 4.58
N LEU A 57 -4.36 -8.56 3.50
CA LEU A 57 -3.82 -9.91 3.50
C LEU A 57 -2.34 -9.85 3.14
N LEU A 58 -1.48 -10.46 3.96
CA LEU A 58 -0.06 -10.63 3.72
C LEU A 58 0.32 -12.10 3.75
N GLN A 59 1.11 -12.54 2.79
CA GLN A 59 1.67 -13.88 2.71
C GLN A 59 3.16 -13.82 2.41
N ALA A 60 3.97 -14.65 3.08
CA ALA A 60 5.41 -14.72 2.89
C ALA A 60 5.98 -16.03 3.43
N GLU A 61 7.27 -16.31 3.16
CA GLU A 61 7.99 -17.41 3.80
C GLU A 61 8.21 -17.13 5.28
N ARG A 62 8.44 -15.85 5.64
CA ARG A 62 8.62 -15.37 7.01
C ARG A 62 7.93 -14.02 7.20
N ILE A 63 7.18 -13.89 8.29
CA ILE A 63 6.59 -12.63 8.74
C ILE A 63 7.03 -12.38 10.19
N GLU A 64 7.55 -11.19 10.44
CA GLU A 64 7.93 -10.73 11.76
C GLU A 64 7.08 -9.52 12.14
N ILE A 65 6.40 -9.60 13.28
CA ILE A 65 5.54 -8.55 13.82
C ILE A 65 6.21 -8.04 15.09
N GLN A 66 6.48 -6.73 15.14
CA GLN A 66 7.26 -6.16 16.25
C GLN A 66 6.83 -4.73 16.61
N GLY A 67 7.27 -4.33 17.83
CA GLY A 67 7.01 -3.02 18.40
C GLY A 67 5.70 -2.99 19.20
N SER A 68 5.51 -1.90 19.96
CA SER A 68 4.27 -1.67 20.69
C SER A 68 3.08 -1.65 19.72
N ASP A 69 1.99 -2.28 20.12
CA ASP A 69 0.76 -2.41 19.32
C ASP A 69 0.96 -3.07 17.95
N ASN A 70 1.99 -3.93 17.83
CA ASN A 70 2.33 -4.61 16.58
C ASN A 70 2.55 -3.63 15.41
N ARG A 71 3.27 -2.55 15.68
CA ARG A 71 3.44 -1.42 14.75
C ARG A 71 4.09 -1.81 13.44
N PHE A 72 5.15 -2.63 13.50
CA PHE A 72 5.92 -2.99 12.32
C PHE A 72 5.64 -4.42 11.89
N ILE A 73 5.44 -4.62 10.59
CA ILE A 73 5.34 -5.93 9.97
C ILE A 73 6.43 -6.02 8.91
N ASP A 74 7.39 -6.93 9.09
CA ASP A 74 8.42 -7.26 8.13
C ASP A 74 8.11 -8.63 7.49
N CYS A 75 8.00 -8.69 6.16
CA CYS A 75 7.77 -9.92 5.39
C CYS A 75 8.98 -10.19 4.50
N ILE A 76 9.43 -11.44 4.44
CA ILE A 76 10.62 -11.85 3.68
C ILE A 76 10.31 -13.14 2.92
N GLY A 77 10.69 -13.17 1.64
CA GLY A 77 10.60 -14.32 0.75
C GLY A 77 9.22 -14.49 0.13
N ASN A 78 9.14 -14.41 -1.20
CA ASN A 78 7.92 -14.60 -1.99
C ASN A 78 6.71 -13.83 -1.45
N VAL A 79 6.94 -12.57 -1.05
CA VAL A 79 5.91 -11.74 -0.41
C VAL A 79 4.79 -11.43 -1.39
N ARG A 80 3.58 -11.67 -0.97
CA ARG A 80 2.34 -11.29 -1.66
C ARG A 80 1.42 -10.57 -0.70
N GLY A 81 0.75 -9.54 -1.18
CA GLY A 81 -0.23 -8.83 -0.38
C GLY A 81 -1.39 -8.33 -1.22
N MET A 82 -2.50 -8.14 -0.55
CA MET A 82 -3.72 -7.59 -1.12
C MET A 82 -4.35 -6.62 -0.11
N GLU A 83 -4.57 -5.40 -0.55
CA GLU A 83 -5.44 -4.45 0.11
C GLU A 83 -6.83 -4.56 -0.54
N GLU A 84 -7.80 -5.11 0.21
CA GLU A 84 -9.09 -5.56 -0.34
C GLU A 84 -10.01 -4.38 -0.71
N GLU A 85 -10.07 -3.32 0.11
CA GLU A 85 -10.96 -2.18 -0.14
C GLU A 85 -10.56 -1.39 -1.41
N LYS A 86 -9.26 -1.24 -1.61
CA LYS A 86 -8.71 -0.48 -2.74
C LYS A 86 -8.47 -1.35 -3.96
N ASN A 87 -8.56 -2.67 -3.79
CA ASN A 87 -8.27 -3.67 -4.82
C ASN A 87 -6.84 -3.49 -5.39
N ILE A 88 -5.87 -3.32 -4.46
CA ILE A 88 -4.44 -3.22 -4.77
C ILE A 88 -3.77 -4.53 -4.39
N LEU A 89 -3.06 -5.14 -5.36
CA LEU A 89 -2.20 -6.29 -5.12
C LEU A 89 -0.75 -5.89 -5.24
N PHE A 90 0.11 -6.58 -4.50
CA PHE A 90 1.55 -6.41 -4.65
C PHE A 90 2.30 -7.73 -4.47
N GLN A 91 3.45 -7.79 -5.11
CA GLN A 91 4.42 -8.87 -4.96
C GLN A 91 5.81 -8.26 -4.83
N THR A 92 6.67 -8.84 -3.98
CA THR A 92 8.03 -8.34 -3.75
C THR A 92 8.90 -9.41 -3.09
N ASP A 93 10.20 -9.18 -3.02
CA ASP A 93 11.11 -10.05 -2.28
C ASP A 93 11.07 -9.76 -0.78
N ARG A 94 10.85 -8.48 -0.40
CA ARG A 94 10.70 -8.03 0.98
C ARG A 94 9.70 -6.89 1.10
N LEU A 95 8.89 -6.92 2.16
CA LEU A 95 8.00 -5.84 2.57
C LEU A 95 8.32 -5.40 3.99
N ARG A 96 8.37 -4.10 4.22
CA ARG A 96 8.26 -3.49 5.55
C ARG A 96 7.05 -2.57 5.60
N TYR A 97 6.15 -2.81 6.55
CA TYR A 97 4.95 -2.01 6.74
C TYR A 97 4.93 -1.36 8.13
N ASP A 98 4.83 -0.03 8.17
CA ASP A 98 4.56 0.74 9.38
C ASP A 98 3.05 1.01 9.47
N ARG A 99 2.38 0.31 10.35
CA ARG A 99 0.92 0.42 10.54
C ARG A 99 0.48 1.77 11.08
N THR A 100 1.31 2.44 11.88
CA THR A 100 1.01 3.76 12.44
C THR A 100 1.08 4.84 11.36
N LEU A 101 2.11 4.81 10.53
CA LEU A 101 2.27 5.74 9.42
C LEU A 101 1.48 5.32 8.17
N LYS A 102 1.03 4.08 8.12
CA LYS A 102 0.39 3.46 6.95
C LYS A 102 1.28 3.52 5.70
N ILE A 103 2.57 3.27 5.88
CA ILE A 103 3.57 3.27 4.81
C ILE A 103 4.08 1.84 4.61
N ALA A 104 3.93 1.35 3.37
CA ALA A 104 4.50 0.08 2.92
C ALA A 104 5.73 0.35 2.04
N ARG A 105 6.85 -0.34 2.31
CA ARG A 105 8.07 -0.35 1.49
C ARG A 105 8.31 -1.73 0.96
N LEU A 106 8.36 -1.84 -0.36
CA LEU A 106 8.60 -3.05 -1.10
C LEU A 106 10.00 -2.99 -1.71
N GLU A 107 10.81 -4.00 -1.47
CA GLU A 107 12.21 -4.05 -1.90
C GLU A 107 12.47 -5.33 -2.70
N GLY A 108 13.28 -5.20 -3.75
CA GLY A 108 13.63 -6.28 -4.68
C GLY A 108 12.80 -6.23 -5.95
N ASN A 109 12.43 -7.38 -6.52
CA ASN A 109 11.57 -7.43 -7.70
C ASN A 109 10.13 -7.15 -7.29
N SER A 110 9.74 -5.87 -7.38
CA SER A 110 8.45 -5.42 -6.86
C SER A 110 7.46 -5.11 -7.98
N THR A 111 6.24 -5.56 -7.80
CA THR A 111 5.08 -5.28 -8.66
C THR A 111 3.95 -4.76 -7.79
N LEU A 112 3.29 -3.70 -8.25
CA LEU A 112 2.04 -3.19 -7.70
C LEU A 112 1.00 -3.20 -8.81
N GLU A 113 -0.16 -3.78 -8.55
CA GLU A 113 -1.31 -3.84 -9.46
C GLU A 113 -2.49 -3.11 -8.80
N ASP A 114 -2.90 -1.99 -9.37
CA ASP A 114 -4.13 -1.29 -9.03
C ASP A 114 -5.22 -1.73 -10.01
N ARG A 115 -5.99 -2.73 -9.61
CA ARG A 115 -7.04 -3.31 -10.46
C ARG A 115 -8.19 -2.36 -10.75
N LYS A 116 -8.47 -1.43 -9.83
CA LYS A 116 -9.54 -0.45 -10.02
C LYS A 116 -9.20 0.54 -11.13
N ASN A 117 -7.93 0.89 -11.27
CA ASN A 117 -7.46 1.85 -12.27
C ASN A 117 -6.73 1.17 -13.45
N GLU A 118 -6.71 -0.19 -13.48
CA GLU A 118 -6.11 -1.00 -14.55
C GLU A 118 -4.63 -0.69 -14.78
N ILE A 119 -3.89 -0.47 -13.68
CA ILE A 119 -2.48 -0.11 -13.71
C ILE A 119 -1.65 -1.25 -13.13
N VAL A 120 -0.59 -1.61 -13.85
CA VAL A 120 0.47 -2.49 -13.35
C VAL A 120 1.78 -1.73 -13.35
N ALA A 121 2.42 -1.60 -12.21
CA ALA A 121 3.73 -0.97 -12.07
C ALA A 121 4.77 -1.94 -11.52
N ARG A 122 5.99 -1.87 -12.06
CA ARG A 122 7.15 -2.68 -11.64
C ARG A 122 8.34 -1.78 -11.38
N SER A 123 9.10 -2.07 -10.31
CA SER A 123 10.35 -1.39 -9.99
C SER A 123 11.17 -2.20 -8.99
N ARG A 124 12.36 -1.72 -8.63
CA ARG A 124 13.17 -2.34 -7.58
C ARG A 124 12.81 -1.85 -6.17
N PHE A 125 12.18 -0.70 -6.07
CA PHE A 125 11.72 -0.15 -4.81
C PHE A 125 10.39 0.55 -5.02
N ILE A 126 9.42 0.26 -4.16
CA ILE A 126 8.11 0.93 -4.11
C ILE A 126 7.86 1.39 -2.67
N GLU A 127 7.56 2.67 -2.48
CA GLU A 127 6.97 3.15 -1.25
C GLU A 127 5.51 3.54 -1.52
N TYR A 128 4.58 2.93 -0.80
CA TYR A 128 3.16 3.22 -0.89
C TYR A 128 2.67 3.84 0.42
N ASN A 129 2.16 5.06 0.34
CA ASN A 129 1.47 5.73 1.44
C ASN A 129 -0.04 5.51 1.29
N ASP A 130 -0.58 4.63 2.12
CA ASP A 130 -1.97 4.21 2.06
C ASP A 130 -2.95 5.33 2.45
N SER A 131 -2.56 6.24 3.34
CA SER A 131 -3.39 7.38 3.76
C SER A 131 -3.53 8.45 2.68
N GLN A 132 -2.48 8.67 1.89
CA GLN A 132 -2.44 9.64 0.81
C GLN A 132 -2.77 9.03 -0.55
N GLU A 133 -2.79 7.70 -0.63
CA GLU A 133 -2.91 6.93 -1.88
C GLU A 133 -1.86 7.32 -2.93
N ILE A 134 -0.62 7.50 -2.47
CA ILE A 134 0.53 7.83 -3.32
C ILE A 134 1.50 6.66 -3.34
N ALA A 135 1.88 6.23 -4.54
CA ALA A 135 2.96 5.28 -4.76
C ALA A 135 4.17 5.98 -5.39
N ILE A 136 5.34 5.76 -4.81
CA ILE A 136 6.64 6.22 -5.33
C ILE A 136 7.40 4.97 -5.80
N PHE A 137 7.78 4.97 -7.06
CA PHE A 137 8.54 3.90 -7.70
C PHE A 137 9.95 4.38 -7.99
N GLN A 138 10.95 3.55 -7.70
CA GLN A 138 12.35 3.89 -7.92
C GLN A 138 13.09 2.69 -8.53
N ILE A 139 14.03 3.00 -9.38
CA ILE A 139 14.95 2.08 -10.04
C ILE A 139 14.24 1.16 -11.03
N SER A 140 14.52 1.38 -12.31
CA SER A 140 13.99 0.57 -13.43
C SER A 140 12.47 0.51 -13.47
N VAL A 141 11.82 1.66 -13.32
CA VAL A 141 10.37 1.78 -13.29
C VAL A 141 9.76 1.44 -14.65
N ARG A 142 8.73 0.61 -14.63
CA ARG A 142 7.88 0.31 -15.78
C ARG A 142 6.42 0.32 -15.33
N LEU A 143 5.60 1.12 -15.99
CA LEU A 143 4.17 1.19 -15.74
C LEU A 143 3.40 0.89 -17.02
N PHE A 144 2.34 0.14 -16.87
CA PHE A 144 1.47 -0.32 -17.96
C PHE A 144 0.03 0.04 -17.65
N LYS A 145 -0.66 0.63 -18.60
CA LYS A 145 -2.10 0.86 -18.59
C LYS A 145 -2.59 0.85 -20.03
N ASP A 146 -3.45 -0.10 -20.41
CA ASP A 146 -3.93 -0.25 -21.79
C ASP A 146 -2.79 -0.20 -22.84
N ASN A 147 -2.85 0.79 -23.71
CA ASN A 147 -1.84 1.04 -24.77
C ASN A 147 -0.72 1.99 -24.32
N LEU A 148 -0.67 2.33 -23.04
CA LEU A 148 0.33 3.22 -22.47
C LEU A 148 1.41 2.39 -21.75
N VAL A 149 2.67 2.62 -22.13
CA VAL A 149 3.83 2.03 -21.45
C VAL A 149 4.78 3.15 -21.05
N CYS A 150 5.01 3.30 -19.76
CA CYS A 150 5.93 4.30 -19.21
C CYS A 150 7.19 3.63 -18.66
N ARG A 151 8.35 4.22 -18.90
CA ARG A 151 9.64 3.81 -18.34
C ARG A 151 10.37 5.03 -17.76
N SER A 152 11.03 4.86 -16.62
CA SER A 152 11.84 5.90 -15.97
C SER A 152 12.68 5.30 -14.85
N GLU A 153 13.54 6.09 -14.23
CA GLU A 153 14.20 5.68 -12.98
C GLU A 153 13.42 6.10 -11.72
N TYR A 154 12.49 7.06 -11.87
CA TYR A 154 11.66 7.54 -10.78
C TYR A 154 10.27 7.89 -11.27
N ALA A 155 9.25 7.47 -10.52
CA ALA A 155 7.86 7.82 -10.81
C ALA A 155 7.05 8.04 -9.53
N ILE A 156 6.09 8.97 -9.60
CA ILE A 156 5.09 9.20 -8.56
C ILE A 156 3.72 8.97 -9.18
N TYR A 157 2.99 8.00 -8.66
CA TYR A 157 1.59 7.74 -8.99
C TYR A 157 0.69 8.27 -7.89
N ARG A 158 -0.17 9.23 -8.22
CA ARG A 158 -1.22 9.74 -7.34
C ARG A 158 -2.53 9.09 -7.75
N ARG A 159 -2.92 8.11 -6.96
CA ARG A 159 -4.03 7.21 -7.28
C ARG A 159 -5.37 7.93 -7.37
N GLN A 160 -5.67 8.82 -6.43
CA GLN A 160 -6.93 9.58 -6.40
C GLN A 160 -7.04 10.56 -7.56
N GLU A 161 -5.94 11.24 -7.88
CA GLU A 161 -5.85 12.19 -8.98
C GLU A 161 -5.72 11.50 -10.34
N LYS A 162 -5.39 10.20 -10.33
CA LYS A 162 -5.04 9.41 -11.52
C LYS A 162 -3.96 10.09 -12.36
N THR A 163 -2.92 10.60 -11.72
CA THR A 163 -1.79 11.24 -12.38
C THR A 163 -0.50 10.46 -12.15
N LEU A 164 0.38 10.50 -13.15
CA LEU A 164 1.70 9.90 -13.11
C LEU A 164 2.74 10.94 -13.47
N ALA A 165 3.71 11.18 -12.58
CA ALA A 165 4.86 12.03 -12.84
C ALA A 165 6.11 11.17 -12.96
N LEU A 166 6.85 11.32 -14.05
CA LEU A 166 8.03 10.55 -14.41
C LEU A 166 9.28 11.43 -14.49
N SER A 167 10.40 10.94 -13.99
CA SER A 167 11.71 11.58 -14.12
C SER A 167 12.84 10.53 -14.15
N GLY A 168 14.08 10.97 -14.43
CA GLY A 168 15.18 10.03 -14.62
C GLY A 168 15.06 9.29 -15.96
N PHE A 169 15.28 10.03 -17.05
CA PHE A 169 15.21 9.54 -18.42
C PHE A 169 13.86 8.93 -18.81
N PRO A 170 12.75 9.63 -18.57
CA PRO A 170 11.43 9.08 -18.85
C PRO A 170 11.19 8.88 -20.35
N VAL A 171 10.53 7.78 -20.66
CA VAL A 171 10.04 7.45 -22.00
C VAL A 171 8.60 6.98 -21.85
N VAL A 172 7.71 7.54 -22.65
CA VAL A 172 6.31 7.12 -22.73
C VAL A 172 6.03 6.63 -24.14
N TYR A 173 5.49 5.42 -24.24
CA TYR A 173 4.94 4.87 -25.47
C TYR A 173 3.42 4.90 -25.37
N LYS A 174 2.77 5.47 -26.37
CA LYS A 174 1.31 5.49 -26.52
C LYS A 174 0.96 4.93 -27.88
N LYS A 175 0.51 3.68 -27.94
CA LYS A 175 0.43 2.89 -29.18
C LYS A 175 1.81 2.85 -29.87
N ASP A 176 1.89 3.44 -31.07
CA ASP A 176 3.12 3.50 -31.87
C ASP A 176 3.93 4.80 -31.65
N ASP A 177 3.38 5.75 -30.90
CA ASP A 177 4.04 7.01 -30.59
C ASP A 177 5.05 6.86 -29.45
N GLU A 178 6.17 7.58 -29.54
CA GLU A 178 7.20 7.61 -28.50
C GLU A 178 7.46 9.06 -28.07
N PHE A 179 7.53 9.28 -26.73
CA PHE A 179 7.77 10.57 -26.11
C PHE A 179 8.91 10.50 -25.11
N ARG A 180 9.84 11.45 -25.18
CA ARG A 180 11.00 11.57 -24.27
C ARG A 180 11.16 13.03 -23.82
N ALA A 181 11.53 13.23 -22.56
CA ALA A 181 11.82 14.55 -22.01
C ALA A 181 12.65 14.41 -20.71
N ASN A 182 12.98 15.52 -20.04
CA ASN A 182 13.56 15.47 -18.70
C ASN A 182 12.52 15.10 -17.65
N ARG A 183 11.27 15.54 -17.84
CA ARG A 183 10.11 15.21 -17.02
C ARG A 183 8.91 14.96 -17.94
N ILE A 184 8.12 13.97 -17.57
CA ILE A 184 6.85 13.68 -18.24
C ILE A 184 5.77 13.53 -17.19
N GLN A 185 4.64 14.19 -17.39
CA GLN A 185 3.44 14.00 -16.59
C GLN A 185 2.34 13.40 -17.49
N VAL A 186 1.66 12.41 -16.99
CA VAL A 186 0.57 11.73 -17.68
C VAL A 186 -0.70 11.86 -16.84
N ASP A 187 -1.79 12.31 -17.47
CA ASP A 187 -3.14 12.17 -16.94
C ASP A 187 -3.67 10.79 -17.38
N LEU A 188 -3.90 9.92 -16.42
CA LEU A 188 -4.31 8.53 -16.67
C LEU A 188 -5.83 8.38 -16.95
N ASN A 189 -6.62 9.48 -16.88
CA ASN A 189 -8.02 9.49 -17.32
C ASN A 189 -8.15 9.78 -18.79
N THR A 190 -7.35 10.75 -19.29
CA THR A 190 -7.43 11.25 -20.67
C THR A 190 -6.31 10.71 -21.54
N ASP A 191 -5.28 10.10 -20.92
CA ASP A 191 -4.00 9.71 -21.54
C ASP A 191 -3.26 10.90 -22.16
N ASP A 192 -3.50 12.13 -21.63
CA ASP A 192 -2.76 13.32 -22.02
C ASP A 192 -1.35 13.28 -21.44
N VAL A 193 -0.38 13.70 -22.28
CA VAL A 193 1.04 13.71 -21.93
C VAL A 193 1.57 15.13 -21.98
N ALA A 194 2.03 15.65 -20.84
CA ALA A 194 2.75 16.92 -20.74
C ALA A 194 4.24 16.64 -20.54
N MET A 195 5.09 17.36 -21.25
CA MET A 195 6.53 17.13 -21.29
C MET A 195 7.30 18.43 -21.02
N GLU A 196 8.40 18.32 -20.27
CA GLU A 196 9.26 19.46 -19.91
C GLU A 196 10.75 19.08 -20.04
N GLY A 197 11.52 19.93 -20.71
CA GLY A 197 12.98 19.85 -20.88
C GLY A 197 13.44 18.76 -21.85
N ASP A 198 14.23 19.15 -22.85
CA ASP A 198 14.78 18.29 -23.93
C ASP A 198 13.73 17.36 -24.58
N VAL A 199 12.60 17.98 -24.97
CA VAL A 199 11.45 17.25 -25.50
C VAL A 199 11.74 16.69 -26.89
N LYS A 200 11.53 15.37 -27.04
CA LYS A 200 11.64 14.61 -28.29
C LYS A 200 10.47 13.67 -28.43
N GLY A 201 9.97 13.48 -29.63
CA GLY A 201 8.90 12.54 -29.91
C GLY A 201 8.84 12.11 -31.34
N SER A 202 8.26 10.93 -31.58
CA SER A 202 7.85 10.46 -32.89
C SER A 202 6.37 10.13 -32.85
N ILE A 203 5.62 10.57 -33.83
CA ILE A 203 4.19 10.30 -34.01
C ILE A 203 4.04 9.55 -35.32
N ILE A 204 3.41 8.38 -35.26
CA ILE A 204 3.20 7.53 -36.44
C ILE A 204 1.71 7.61 -36.78
N ASN A 205 1.43 8.16 -37.97
CA ASN A 205 0.07 8.32 -38.50
C ASN A 205 -0.34 7.11 -39.33
#